data_2ec2748af527decc1033615bc0435d15
#
_entry.id   2ec2748af527decc1033615bc0435d15
#
_cell.length_a   1.000
_cell.length_b   1.000
_cell.length_c   1.000
_cell.angle_alpha   90.00
_cell.angle_beta   90.00
_cell.angle_gamma   90.00
#
_symmetry.space_group_name_H-M   'P 1'
#
loop_
_entity.id
_entity.type
_entity.pdbx_description
1 polymer ?
#
loop_
_entity_poly.entity_id
_entity_poly.type
_entity_poly.pdbx_seq_one_letter_code
_entity_poly.pdbx_strand_id
1 'polypeptide(L)'
;MFFKKILLIGFCFVLLKAFSQKTYHKIYYKNGNLKEEGWIKKNKKNGYWKFYYENGVLKSKGHFKDNLETKYWYFFRKNSIKEKEGHYFSGKQNKWWLYYDDKGHIYHKCQLKDNKKNGYCLIYKMEKLTKVAKFQQGKKIKEWTDLKSFKKDNNLSDLKE
;
A
#
# COMPACT_ATOMS: atom_id res chain seq x y z
N MET A 1 -50.00 16.51 58.97
CA MET A 1 -49.79 16.90 57.56
C MET A 1 -48.30 16.74 57.22
N PHE A 2 -47.91 15.55 56.67
CA PHE A 2 -46.51 15.20 56.42
C PHE A 2 -46.17 15.48 54.97
N PHE A 3 -45.25 16.42 54.69
CA PHE A 3 -44.70 16.64 53.37
C PHE A 3 -43.57 15.63 53.13
N LYS A 4 -43.82 14.65 52.27
CA LYS A 4 -42.77 13.80 51.73
C LYS A 4 -41.93 14.55 50.72
N LYS A 5 -40.67 14.87 51.04
CA LYS A 5 -39.69 15.35 50.10
C LYS A 5 -39.23 14.19 49.19
N ILE A 6 -39.63 14.16 47.96
CA ILE A 6 -39.14 13.24 46.96
C ILE A 6 -37.77 13.78 46.48
N LEU A 7 -36.69 13.07 46.88
CA LEU A 7 -35.33 13.33 46.40
C LEU A 7 -35.18 12.72 44.99
N LEU A 8 -35.23 13.57 43.97
CA LEU A 8 -34.98 13.16 42.57
C LEU A 8 -33.46 13.02 42.38
N ILE A 9 -32.94 11.79 42.53
CA ILE A 9 -31.55 11.48 42.17
C ILE A 9 -31.47 11.39 40.65
N GLY A 10 -31.06 12.51 40.04
CA GLY A 10 -30.74 12.57 38.63
C GLY A 10 -29.51 11.66 38.35
N PHE A 11 -29.74 10.47 37.82
CA PHE A 11 -28.68 9.55 37.35
C PHE A 11 -28.14 10.12 36.05
N CYS A 12 -27.10 10.96 36.19
CA CYS A 12 -26.37 11.51 35.04
C CYS A 12 -25.56 10.37 34.41
N PHE A 13 -26.12 9.67 33.40
CA PHE A 13 -25.39 8.76 32.54
C PHE A 13 -24.42 9.59 31.70
N VAL A 14 -23.21 9.80 32.22
CA VAL A 14 -22.08 10.26 31.43
C VAL A 14 -21.74 9.09 30.48
N LEU A 15 -22.28 9.15 29.28
CA LEU A 15 -21.84 8.32 28.16
C LEU A 15 -20.39 8.68 27.89
N LEU A 16 -19.46 8.03 28.58
CA LEU A 16 -18.04 7.97 28.21
C LEU A 16 -17.98 7.34 26.82
N LYS A 17 -18.07 8.17 25.78
CA LYS A 17 -17.65 7.77 24.44
C LYS A 17 -16.18 7.42 24.58
N ALA A 18 -15.89 6.13 24.71
CA ALA A 18 -14.55 5.61 24.61
C ALA A 18 -14.07 5.90 23.19
N PHE A 19 -13.57 7.10 22.97
CA PHE A 19 -12.83 7.42 21.76
C PHE A 19 -11.60 6.49 21.78
N SER A 20 -11.63 5.47 20.96
CA SER A 20 -10.46 4.61 20.76
C SER A 20 -9.32 5.49 20.27
N GLN A 21 -8.50 5.93 21.22
CA GLN A 21 -7.35 6.80 20.99
C GLN A 21 -6.34 6.05 20.10
N LYS A 22 -5.82 6.74 19.10
CA LYS A 22 -4.69 6.24 18.34
C LYS A 22 -3.42 6.38 19.18
N THR A 23 -2.62 5.33 19.25
CA THR A 23 -1.33 5.33 19.93
C THR A 23 -0.22 5.12 18.90
N TYR A 24 0.85 5.91 19.00
CA TYR A 24 2.02 5.74 18.13
C TYR A 24 2.93 4.69 18.73
N HIS A 25 3.25 3.65 17.95
CA HIS A 25 4.09 2.52 18.35
C HIS A 25 5.43 2.54 17.63
N LYS A 26 6.49 2.14 18.36
CA LYS A 26 7.82 1.86 17.84
C LYS A 26 8.24 0.48 18.32
N ILE A 27 8.72 -0.34 17.42
CA ILE A 27 9.28 -1.66 17.73
C ILE A 27 10.72 -1.69 17.23
N TYR A 28 11.62 -2.27 18.01
CA TYR A 28 13.04 -2.30 17.75
C TYR A 28 13.55 -3.73 17.53
N TYR A 29 14.61 -3.86 16.77
CA TYR A 29 15.39 -5.08 16.67
C TYR A 29 16.22 -5.31 17.95
N LYS A 30 16.78 -6.53 18.11
CA LYS A 30 17.65 -6.86 19.25
C LYS A 30 18.92 -5.98 19.33
N ASN A 31 19.39 -5.47 18.20
CA ASN A 31 20.54 -4.57 18.12
C ASN A 31 20.20 -3.10 18.41
N GLY A 32 18.97 -2.79 18.83
CA GLY A 32 18.51 -1.45 19.15
C GLY A 32 18.01 -0.61 17.98
N ASN A 33 18.20 -1.04 16.74
CA ASN A 33 17.71 -0.33 15.56
C ASN A 33 16.19 -0.43 15.44
N LEU A 34 15.55 0.64 14.95
CA LEU A 34 14.13 0.69 14.73
C LEU A 34 13.73 -0.35 13.68
N LYS A 35 12.72 -1.17 14.00
CA LYS A 35 12.18 -2.22 13.12
C LYS A 35 10.93 -1.75 12.39
N GLU A 36 10.00 -1.15 13.12
CA GLU A 36 8.78 -0.59 12.54
C GLU A 36 8.20 0.50 13.45
N GLU A 37 7.49 1.44 12.85
CA GLU A 37 6.78 2.50 13.55
C GLU A 37 5.49 2.88 12.85
N GLY A 38 4.48 3.32 13.63
CA GLY A 38 3.22 3.77 13.09
C GLY A 38 2.11 3.81 14.12
N TRP A 39 0.90 4.07 13.66
CA TRP A 39 -0.26 4.27 14.51
C TRP A 39 -1.05 2.97 14.72
N ILE A 40 -1.42 2.68 15.95
CA ILE A 40 -2.35 1.60 16.32
C ILE A 40 -3.66 2.20 16.80
N LYS A 41 -4.77 1.63 16.36
CA LYS A 41 -6.12 1.91 16.82
C LYS A 41 -6.85 0.59 17.03
N LYS A 42 -7.42 0.36 18.23
CA LYS A 42 -8.10 -0.90 18.58
C LYS A 42 -7.21 -2.13 18.28
N ASN A 43 -5.93 -2.09 18.69
CA ASN A 43 -4.92 -3.15 18.48
C ASN A 43 -4.66 -3.51 17.00
N LYS A 44 -5.00 -2.62 16.06
CA LYS A 44 -4.77 -2.79 14.62
C LYS A 44 -3.91 -1.67 14.08
N LYS A 45 -2.99 -2.01 13.14
CA LYS A 45 -2.25 -1.02 12.37
C LYS A 45 -3.22 -0.12 11.62
N ASN A 46 -3.07 1.22 11.77
CA ASN A 46 -3.96 2.19 11.17
C ASN A 46 -3.20 3.48 10.88
N GLY A 47 -3.39 4.08 9.70
CA GLY A 47 -2.63 5.25 9.28
C GLY A 47 -1.28 4.91 8.68
N TYR A 48 -0.34 5.85 8.73
CA TYR A 48 0.96 5.73 8.06
C TYR A 48 1.93 4.90 8.89
N TRP A 49 2.63 3.96 8.23
CA TRP A 49 3.60 3.05 8.81
C TRP A 49 4.89 3.05 8.02
N LYS A 50 6.01 2.85 8.74
CA LYS A 50 7.34 2.64 8.20
C LYS A 50 7.93 1.36 8.77
N PHE A 51 8.63 0.62 7.94
CA PHE A 51 9.36 -0.60 8.28
C PHE A 51 10.81 -0.42 7.87
N TYR A 52 11.72 -0.98 8.65
CA TYR A 52 13.15 -0.81 8.44
C TYR A 52 13.83 -2.18 8.37
N TYR A 53 14.94 -2.25 7.70
CA TYR A 53 15.86 -3.38 7.80
C TYR A 53 16.65 -3.28 9.12
N GLU A 54 17.32 -4.41 9.52
CA GLU A 54 18.10 -4.45 10.75
C GLU A 54 19.32 -3.50 10.75
N ASN A 55 19.80 -3.10 9.56
CA ASN A 55 20.84 -2.07 9.39
C ASN A 55 20.29 -0.63 9.46
N GLY A 56 19.02 -0.43 9.82
CA GLY A 56 18.37 0.88 9.95
C GLY A 56 17.86 1.49 8.64
N VAL A 57 18.14 0.90 7.49
CA VAL A 57 17.66 1.39 6.20
C VAL A 57 16.15 1.16 6.07
N LEU A 58 15.44 2.14 5.53
CA LEU A 58 14.00 2.05 5.27
C LEU A 58 13.72 0.90 4.28
N LYS A 59 12.85 -0.04 4.70
CA LYS A 59 12.44 -1.20 3.92
C LYS A 59 11.15 -0.95 3.13
N SER A 60 10.15 -0.38 3.81
CA SER A 60 8.87 -0.05 3.17
C SER A 60 8.11 1.01 3.97
N LYS A 61 7.21 1.70 3.29
CA LYS A 61 6.30 2.68 3.91
C LYS A 61 4.98 2.74 3.16
N GLY A 62 3.90 3.00 3.90
CA GLY A 62 2.56 3.11 3.34
C GLY A 62 1.49 3.25 4.41
N HIS A 63 0.25 3.06 4.02
CA HIS A 63 -0.89 3.23 4.93
C HIS A 63 -1.57 1.90 5.21
N PHE A 64 -1.96 1.71 6.47
CA PHE A 64 -2.86 0.65 6.90
C PHE A 64 -4.25 1.18 7.25
N LYS A 65 -5.24 0.34 7.04
CA LYS A 65 -6.57 0.43 7.64
C LYS A 65 -6.92 -0.94 8.21
N ASP A 66 -7.04 -1.02 9.54
CA ASP A 66 -7.39 -2.25 10.27
C ASP A 66 -6.51 -3.46 9.92
N ASN A 67 -5.17 -3.29 9.93
CA ASN A 67 -4.13 -4.25 9.54
C ASN A 67 -4.04 -4.58 8.04
N LEU A 68 -4.86 -3.97 7.18
CA LEU A 68 -4.81 -4.17 5.74
C LEU A 68 -4.08 -3.00 5.08
N GLU A 69 -3.14 -3.29 4.19
CA GLU A 69 -2.48 -2.27 3.37
C GLU A 69 -3.52 -1.54 2.51
N THR A 70 -3.36 -0.21 2.41
CA THR A 70 -4.21 0.64 1.61
C THR A 70 -3.42 1.82 1.05
N LYS A 71 -3.93 2.48 0.03
CA LYS A 71 -3.28 3.61 -0.64
C LYS A 71 -1.96 3.21 -1.28
N TYR A 72 -1.06 4.19 -1.46
CA TYR A 72 0.21 4.01 -2.15
C TYR A 72 1.29 3.53 -1.19
N TRP A 73 2.09 2.55 -1.65
CA TRP A 73 3.19 1.92 -0.91
C TRP A 73 4.48 2.00 -1.68
N TYR A 74 5.58 2.16 -0.93
CA TYR A 74 6.95 2.18 -1.42
C TYR A 74 7.75 1.07 -0.76
N PHE A 75 8.58 0.38 -1.53
CA PHE A 75 9.48 -0.67 -1.06
C PHE A 75 10.90 -0.38 -1.53
N PHE A 76 11.86 -0.61 -0.66
CA PHE A 76 13.27 -0.31 -0.89
C PHE A 76 14.12 -1.54 -0.60
N ARG A 77 15.27 -1.65 -1.27
CA ARG A 77 16.31 -2.63 -0.97
C ARG A 77 17.17 -2.16 0.19
N LYS A 78 18.06 -3.06 0.72
CA LYS A 78 19.00 -2.73 1.80
C LYS A 78 20.01 -1.62 1.45
N ASN A 79 20.24 -1.37 0.17
CA ASN A 79 21.07 -0.27 -0.35
C ASN A 79 20.28 1.03 -0.60
N SER A 80 19.07 1.14 -0.07
CA SER A 80 18.15 2.29 -0.21
C SER A 80 17.59 2.51 -1.61
N ILE A 81 17.95 1.71 -2.60
CA ILE A 81 17.38 1.82 -3.95
C ILE A 81 15.93 1.31 -3.92
N LYS A 82 15.04 2.02 -4.57
CA LYS A 82 13.64 1.60 -4.69
C LYS A 82 13.56 0.25 -5.39
N GLU A 83 12.75 -0.67 -4.83
CA GLU A 83 12.51 -2.01 -5.39
C GLU A 83 11.23 -2.03 -6.20
N LYS A 84 10.15 -1.53 -5.61
CA LYS A 84 8.82 -1.44 -6.22
C LYS A 84 7.95 -0.43 -5.51
N GLU A 85 6.89 0.00 -6.19
CA GLU A 85 5.85 0.85 -5.60
C GLU A 85 4.52 0.65 -6.31
N GLY A 86 3.41 0.96 -5.63
CA GLY A 86 2.07 0.86 -6.21
C GLY A 86 0.96 0.97 -5.18
N HIS A 87 -0.25 0.78 -5.65
CA HIS A 87 -1.44 0.92 -4.81
C HIS A 87 -1.88 -0.41 -4.20
N TYR A 88 -2.26 -0.36 -2.92
CA TYR A 88 -3.03 -1.41 -2.26
C TYR A 88 -4.49 -0.98 -2.06
N PHE A 89 -5.37 -1.95 -2.16
CA PHE A 89 -6.76 -1.87 -1.77
C PHE A 89 -7.11 -3.09 -0.93
N SER A 90 -7.45 -2.86 0.35
CA SER A 90 -7.80 -3.93 1.30
C SER A 90 -6.79 -5.10 1.34
N GLY A 91 -5.49 -4.78 1.48
CA GLY A 91 -4.40 -5.76 1.56
C GLY A 91 -3.99 -6.39 0.23
N LYS A 92 -4.59 -5.98 -0.89
CA LYS A 92 -4.29 -6.52 -2.22
C LYS A 92 -3.72 -5.47 -3.14
N GLN A 93 -2.71 -5.86 -3.94
CA GLN A 93 -2.14 -5.00 -4.98
C GLN A 93 -3.18 -4.73 -6.07
N ASN A 94 -3.35 -3.46 -6.41
CA ASN A 94 -4.28 -2.99 -7.44
C ASN A 94 -3.67 -1.84 -8.23
N LYS A 95 -4.22 -1.53 -9.39
CA LYS A 95 -3.76 -0.46 -10.30
C LYS A 95 -2.34 -0.72 -10.79
N TRP A 96 -1.63 0.36 -11.15
CA TRP A 96 -0.26 0.29 -11.63
C TRP A 96 0.71 0.01 -10.50
N TRP A 97 1.63 -0.94 -10.77
CA TRP A 97 2.80 -1.25 -9.97
C TRP A 97 4.06 -1.06 -10.79
N LEU A 98 5.01 -0.32 -10.24
CA LEU A 98 6.31 -0.05 -10.83
C LEU A 98 7.36 -0.92 -10.14
N TYR A 99 8.28 -1.47 -10.91
CA TYR A 99 9.38 -2.31 -10.44
C TYR A 99 10.69 -1.75 -10.97
N TYR A 100 11.70 -1.69 -10.10
CA TYR A 100 12.98 -1.03 -10.34
C TYR A 100 14.13 -2.04 -10.29
N ASP A 101 15.11 -1.87 -11.20
CA ASP A 101 16.36 -2.61 -11.20
C ASP A 101 17.28 -2.16 -10.04
N ASP A 102 18.51 -2.74 -9.98
CA ASP A 102 19.46 -2.42 -8.92
C ASP A 102 20.12 -1.04 -9.06
N LYS A 103 19.90 -0.37 -10.19
CA LYS A 103 20.32 1.01 -10.45
C LYS A 103 19.21 2.02 -10.19
N GLY A 104 17.98 1.56 -9.93
CA GLY A 104 16.81 2.40 -9.69
C GLY A 104 16.05 2.79 -10.96
N HIS A 105 16.34 2.18 -12.11
CA HIS A 105 15.59 2.40 -13.35
C HIS A 105 14.35 1.49 -13.38
N ILE A 106 13.25 1.99 -13.91
CA ILE A 106 12.04 1.17 -14.10
C ILE A 106 12.33 0.12 -15.18
N TYR A 107 12.18 -1.17 -14.83
CA TYR A 107 12.23 -2.26 -15.80
C TYR A 107 10.87 -2.89 -16.09
N HIS A 108 9.90 -2.74 -15.17
CA HIS A 108 8.52 -3.19 -15.36
C HIS A 108 7.53 -2.17 -14.79
N LYS A 109 6.42 -1.94 -15.51
CA LYS A 109 5.23 -1.24 -15.02
C LYS A 109 4.02 -2.10 -15.39
N CYS A 110 3.27 -2.64 -14.40
CA CYS A 110 2.18 -3.58 -14.64
C CYS A 110 0.89 -3.14 -13.94
N GLN A 111 -0.23 -3.30 -14.64
CA GLN A 111 -1.56 -3.20 -14.02
C GLN A 111 -1.89 -4.49 -13.27
N LEU A 112 -2.26 -4.35 -11.99
CA LEU A 112 -2.67 -5.44 -11.15
C LEU A 112 -4.12 -5.27 -10.70
N LYS A 113 -4.78 -6.39 -10.45
CA LYS A 113 -6.06 -6.49 -9.76
C LYS A 113 -6.00 -7.70 -8.83
N ASP A 114 -6.27 -7.47 -7.54
CA ASP A 114 -6.27 -8.52 -6.51
C ASP A 114 -5.00 -9.40 -6.51
N ASN A 115 -3.81 -8.75 -6.53
CA ASN A 115 -2.47 -9.36 -6.57
C ASN A 115 -2.12 -10.07 -7.89
N LYS A 116 -2.98 -10.07 -8.90
CA LYS A 116 -2.72 -10.71 -10.19
C LYS A 116 -2.51 -9.67 -11.28
N LYS A 117 -1.59 -9.92 -12.22
CA LYS A 117 -1.48 -9.10 -13.45
C LYS A 117 -2.81 -9.13 -14.18
N ASN A 118 -3.39 -7.95 -14.41
CA ASN A 118 -4.69 -7.83 -15.08
C ASN A 118 -4.74 -6.48 -15.80
N GLY A 119 -4.65 -6.50 -17.11
CA GLY A 119 -4.40 -5.33 -17.95
C GLY A 119 -3.01 -5.38 -18.58
N TYR A 120 -2.37 -4.25 -18.73
CA TYR A 120 -1.10 -4.13 -19.44
C TYR A 120 0.12 -4.21 -18.51
N CYS A 121 1.20 -4.79 -19.05
CA CYS A 121 2.56 -4.72 -18.51
C CYS A 121 3.47 -4.08 -19.54
N LEU A 122 4.14 -3.00 -19.16
CA LEU A 122 5.15 -2.30 -19.92
C LEU A 122 6.53 -2.80 -19.48
N ILE A 123 7.36 -3.24 -20.42
CA ILE A 123 8.66 -3.83 -20.17
C ILE A 123 9.73 -2.91 -20.77
N TYR A 124 10.65 -2.46 -19.92
CA TYR A 124 11.70 -1.52 -20.29
C TYR A 124 13.07 -2.23 -20.26
N LYS A 125 13.95 -1.82 -21.17
CA LYS A 125 15.37 -2.19 -21.18
C LYS A 125 16.18 -0.93 -21.45
N MET A 126 17.14 -0.60 -20.57
CA MET A 126 17.91 0.66 -20.65
C MET A 126 16.98 1.87 -20.79
N GLU A 127 15.96 1.97 -19.93
CA GLU A 127 14.93 3.03 -19.89
C GLU A 127 14.05 3.16 -21.14
N LYS A 128 14.26 2.33 -22.16
CA LYS A 128 13.45 2.29 -23.39
C LYS A 128 12.36 1.23 -23.27
N LEU A 129 11.11 1.58 -23.61
CA LEU A 129 10.02 0.63 -23.72
C LEU A 129 10.34 -0.35 -24.87
N THR A 130 10.45 -1.65 -24.54
CA THR A 130 10.79 -2.68 -25.51
C THR A 130 9.63 -3.61 -25.81
N LYS A 131 8.70 -3.76 -24.87
CA LYS A 131 7.56 -4.67 -25.02
C LYS A 131 6.35 -4.18 -24.24
N VAL A 132 5.16 -4.49 -24.74
CA VAL A 132 3.90 -4.37 -24.04
C VAL A 132 3.26 -5.75 -24.01
N ALA A 133 2.85 -6.23 -22.85
CA ALA A 133 2.12 -7.48 -22.73
C ALA A 133 0.76 -7.25 -22.06
N LYS A 134 -0.29 -7.93 -22.53
CA LYS A 134 -1.62 -7.91 -21.93
C LYS A 134 -1.86 -9.17 -21.12
N PHE A 135 -2.39 -8.98 -19.93
CA PHE A 135 -2.71 -10.06 -18.98
C PHE A 135 -4.19 -10.03 -18.59
N GLN A 136 -4.74 -11.19 -18.33
CA GLN A 136 -6.06 -11.36 -17.73
C GLN A 136 -5.95 -12.40 -16.61
N GLN A 137 -6.29 -12.01 -15.37
CA GLN A 137 -6.24 -12.88 -14.20
C GLN A 137 -4.89 -13.61 -14.01
N GLY A 138 -3.77 -12.93 -14.32
CA GLY A 138 -2.42 -13.47 -14.23
C GLY A 138 -1.93 -14.22 -15.48
N LYS A 139 -2.79 -14.60 -16.41
CA LYS A 139 -2.43 -15.28 -17.67
C LYS A 139 -2.08 -14.26 -18.75
N LYS A 140 -0.93 -14.44 -19.42
CA LYS A 140 -0.54 -13.59 -20.57
C LYS A 140 -1.44 -13.91 -21.77
N ILE A 141 -2.08 -12.86 -22.32
CA ILE A 141 -3.00 -12.97 -23.47
C ILE A 141 -2.27 -12.65 -24.77
N LYS A 142 -1.47 -11.56 -24.78
CA LYS A 142 -0.80 -11.09 -25.98
C LYS A 142 0.47 -10.29 -25.61
N GLU A 143 1.39 -10.18 -26.55
CA GLU A 143 2.60 -9.39 -26.42
C GLU A 143 2.87 -8.64 -27.73
N TRP A 144 3.38 -7.39 -27.65
CA TRP A 144 3.77 -6.55 -28.75
C TRP A 144 5.20 -6.06 -28.49
N THR A 145 6.02 -6.09 -29.51
CA THR A 145 7.43 -5.67 -29.48
C THR A 145 7.68 -4.36 -30.23
N ASP A 146 6.64 -3.80 -30.84
CA ASP A 146 6.68 -2.51 -31.53
C ASP A 146 5.39 -1.70 -31.32
N LEU A 147 5.51 -0.37 -31.41
CA LEU A 147 4.41 0.55 -31.17
C LEU A 147 3.34 0.51 -32.28
N LYS A 148 3.72 0.18 -33.52
CA LYS A 148 2.81 0.16 -34.66
C LYS A 148 1.80 -0.98 -34.52
N SER A 149 2.30 -2.18 -34.24
CA SER A 149 1.44 -3.37 -33.98
C SER A 149 0.58 -3.17 -32.73
N PHE A 150 1.16 -2.57 -31.66
CA PHE A 150 0.36 -2.27 -30.47
C PHE A 150 -0.81 -1.32 -30.78
N LYS A 151 -0.58 -0.20 -31.49
CA LYS A 151 -1.62 0.79 -31.83
C LYS A 151 -2.68 0.24 -32.76
N LYS A 152 -2.37 -0.77 -33.58
CA LYS A 152 -3.35 -1.43 -34.46
C LYS A 152 -4.40 -2.19 -33.65
N ASP A 153 -3.99 -2.77 -32.52
CA ASP A 153 -4.84 -3.66 -31.72
C ASP A 153 -5.44 -2.96 -30.48
N ASN A 154 -4.94 -1.78 -30.09
CA ASN A 154 -5.28 -1.16 -28.82
C ASN A 154 -5.35 0.37 -28.91
N ASN A 155 -6.06 0.98 -27.97
CA ASN A 155 -6.03 2.42 -27.79
C ASN A 155 -4.96 2.80 -26.75
N LEU A 156 -4.19 3.88 -27.01
CA LEU A 156 -3.20 4.38 -26.05
C LEU A 156 -3.83 4.89 -24.75
N SER A 157 -5.10 5.28 -24.78
CA SER A 157 -5.86 5.63 -23.56
C SER A 157 -5.94 4.49 -22.54
N ASP A 158 -5.86 3.23 -23.00
CA ASP A 158 -5.90 2.05 -22.11
C ASP A 158 -4.67 1.94 -21.21
N LEU A 159 -3.60 2.69 -21.51
CA LEU A 159 -2.37 2.79 -20.73
C LEU A 159 -2.37 3.95 -19.73
N LYS A 160 -3.41 4.78 -19.74
CA LYS A 160 -3.58 5.86 -18.75
C LYS A 160 -4.11 5.29 -17.43
N GLU A 161 -3.87 6.03 -16.35
CA GLU A 161 -4.40 5.70 -15.01
C GLU A 161 -5.85 6.12 -14.86
#